data_5553f77c82b06ac78e81bcb9d854bc8d
#
_entry.id   5553f77c82b06ac78e81bcb9d854bc8d
#
_cell.length_a   1.000
_cell.length_b   1.000
_cell.length_c   1.000
_cell.angle_alpha   90.00
_cell.angle_beta   90.00
_cell.angle_gamma   90.00
#
_symmetry.space_group_name_H-M   'P 1'
#
loop_
_entity.id
_entity.type
_entity.pdbx_description
1 polymer ?
#
loop_
_entity_poly.entity_id
_entity_poly.type
_entity_poly.pdbx_seq_one_letter_code
_entity_poly.pdbx_strand_id
1 'polypeptide(L)'
;MALNVALMYPNVKWDQWISRTAWDIHPYNLGLLAAMIEGKHDVRIIDANFDNLSPEEFSRNLEENPPDVLGISVITNEYSQSGIIAAEVAKKINPKIKTVAGGVSAISYPKPFIESSDVDFIVRGEGEYAFRDLCNFLSGDGAFPEKGVLSKGEGKVIGSGKVDFIEDLDKLPLPAYHLVDYK
;
A
#
# COMPACT_ATOMS: atom_id res chain seq x y z
N MET A 1 9.79 16.81 -4.64
CA MET A 1 10.75 15.87 -5.30
C MET A 1 9.97 14.62 -5.73
N ALA A 2 10.34 13.95 -6.84
CA ALA A 2 9.78 12.65 -7.14
C ALA A 2 10.10 11.66 -6.01
N LEU A 3 9.14 10.80 -5.67
CA LEU A 3 9.31 9.71 -4.72
C LEU A 3 9.55 8.41 -5.47
N ASN A 4 10.30 7.49 -4.87
CA ASN A 4 10.34 6.09 -5.27
C ASN A 4 9.23 5.35 -4.49
N VAL A 5 8.20 4.87 -5.20
CA VAL A 5 7.04 4.23 -4.61
C VAL A 5 6.98 2.77 -4.99
N ALA A 6 6.93 1.88 -4.02
CA ALA A 6 6.63 0.48 -4.23
C ALA A 6 5.18 0.20 -3.80
N LEU A 7 4.39 -0.38 -4.69
CA LEU A 7 3.05 -0.88 -4.39
C LEU A 7 3.09 -2.40 -4.33
N MET A 8 2.46 -3.01 -3.32
CA MET A 8 2.59 -4.44 -3.17
C MET A 8 1.31 -5.16 -2.73
N TYR A 9 1.21 -6.43 -3.13
CA TYR A 9 0.44 -7.45 -2.46
C TYR A 9 1.34 -8.30 -1.58
N PRO A 10 1.08 -8.42 -0.26
CA PRO A 10 1.81 -9.33 0.60
C PRO A 10 1.48 -10.78 0.27
N ASN A 11 2.45 -11.67 0.44
CA ASN A 11 2.19 -13.09 0.28
C ASN A 11 1.34 -13.61 1.45
N VAL A 12 0.21 -14.21 1.11
CA VAL A 12 -0.74 -14.76 2.09
C VAL A 12 -0.11 -15.83 3.00
N LYS A 13 0.93 -16.52 2.52
CA LYS A 13 1.64 -17.57 3.26
C LYS A 13 2.57 -17.05 4.37
N TRP A 14 2.79 -15.74 4.47
CA TRP A 14 3.59 -15.16 5.55
C TRP A 14 2.90 -15.28 6.89
N ASP A 15 1.58 -15.39 6.92
CA ASP A 15 0.83 -15.73 8.13
C ASP A 15 0.71 -17.24 8.27
N GLN A 16 1.32 -17.79 9.31
CA GLN A 16 1.37 -19.25 9.57
C GLN A 16 0.00 -19.85 9.94
N TRP A 17 -0.97 -19.00 10.27
CA TRP A 17 -2.28 -19.40 10.77
C TRP A 17 -3.35 -19.54 9.68
N ILE A 18 -3.02 -19.18 8.44
CA ILE A 18 -3.99 -19.16 7.34
C ILE A 18 -3.96 -20.47 6.56
N SER A 19 -5.12 -21.10 6.50
CA SER A 19 -5.43 -22.20 5.60
C SER A 19 -5.47 -21.69 4.15
N ARG A 20 -4.49 -22.05 3.40
CA ARG A 20 -4.07 -21.75 2.04
C ARG A 20 -5.20 -21.66 1.00
N THR A 21 -5.66 -20.49 0.72
CA THR A 21 -6.20 -20.17 -0.60
C THR A 21 -5.23 -19.20 -1.27
N ALA A 22 -4.37 -19.71 -2.16
CA ALA A 22 -3.63 -18.83 -3.05
C ALA A 22 -4.65 -18.19 -3.99
N TRP A 23 -4.80 -16.88 -3.88
CA TRP A 23 -5.63 -16.11 -4.80
C TRP A 23 -4.71 -15.56 -5.86
N ASP A 24 -4.75 -16.15 -7.04
CA ASP A 24 -4.13 -15.57 -8.23
C ASP A 24 -5.02 -14.43 -8.73
N ILE A 25 -5.03 -13.34 -7.97
CA ILE A 25 -5.75 -12.13 -8.34
C ILE A 25 -4.76 -11.21 -9.02
N HIS A 26 -5.06 -10.88 -10.26
CA HIS A 26 -4.34 -9.87 -11.01
C HIS A 26 -4.35 -8.52 -10.25
N PRO A 27 -3.20 -7.82 -10.08
CA PRO A 27 -3.10 -6.62 -9.26
C PRO A 27 -3.67 -5.36 -9.95
N TYR A 28 -4.92 -5.41 -10.43
CA TYR A 28 -5.58 -4.29 -11.11
C TYR A 28 -5.61 -3.02 -10.27
N ASN A 29 -5.93 -3.13 -8.98
CA ASN A 29 -5.98 -1.98 -8.10
C ASN A 29 -4.60 -1.36 -7.90
N LEU A 30 -3.53 -2.16 -7.81
CA LEU A 30 -2.16 -1.63 -7.75
C LEU A 30 -1.78 -0.94 -9.06
N GLY A 31 -2.17 -1.52 -10.20
CA GLY A 31 -1.98 -0.89 -11.51
C GLY A 31 -2.71 0.44 -11.63
N LEU A 32 -3.93 0.54 -11.08
CA LEU A 32 -4.69 1.79 -11.08
C LEU A 32 -4.06 2.85 -10.17
N LEU A 33 -3.66 2.47 -8.96
CA LEU A 33 -2.93 3.36 -8.04
C LEU A 33 -1.61 3.84 -8.66
N ALA A 34 -0.88 2.95 -9.35
CA ALA A 34 0.34 3.31 -10.06
C ALA A 34 0.07 4.35 -11.14
N ALA A 35 -0.95 4.15 -11.97
CA ALA A 35 -1.34 5.09 -13.03
C ALA A 35 -1.72 6.48 -12.48
N MET A 36 -2.25 6.57 -11.27
CA MET A 36 -2.59 7.84 -10.62
C MET A 36 -1.37 8.67 -10.25
N ILE A 37 -0.19 8.06 -10.11
CA ILE A 37 1.00 8.71 -9.54
C ILE A 37 2.26 8.65 -10.43
N GLU A 38 2.34 7.74 -11.42
CA GLU A 38 3.52 7.52 -12.27
C GLU A 38 3.95 8.73 -13.09
N GLY A 39 3.05 9.65 -13.38
CA GLY A 39 3.37 10.91 -14.06
C GLY A 39 4.25 11.86 -13.24
N LYS A 40 4.44 11.57 -11.95
CA LYS A 40 5.14 12.46 -11.00
C LYS A 40 6.14 11.73 -10.11
N HIS A 41 5.99 10.43 -9.93
CA HIS A 41 6.77 9.58 -9.06
C HIS A 41 7.28 8.35 -9.82
N ASP A 42 8.39 7.79 -9.38
CA ASP A 42 8.85 6.49 -9.86
C ASP A 42 8.08 5.38 -9.14
N VAL A 43 7.41 4.52 -9.90
CA VAL A 43 6.52 3.52 -9.34
C VAL A 43 6.91 2.12 -9.80
N ARG A 44 6.90 1.16 -8.87
CA ARG A 44 6.96 -0.25 -9.19
C ARG A 44 5.90 -1.04 -8.44
N ILE A 45 5.55 -2.20 -8.98
CA ILE A 45 4.61 -3.14 -8.37
C ILE A 45 5.38 -4.40 -7.95
N ILE A 46 5.10 -4.89 -6.75
CA ILE A 46 5.65 -6.14 -6.19
C ILE A 46 4.45 -7.03 -5.83
N ASP A 47 4.21 -8.07 -6.62
CA ASP A 47 3.23 -9.08 -6.25
C ASP A 47 3.92 -10.23 -5.52
N ALA A 48 4.16 -10.05 -4.22
CA ALA A 48 4.82 -11.06 -3.40
C ALA A 48 3.98 -12.35 -3.26
N ASN A 49 2.68 -12.28 -3.50
CA ASN A 49 1.80 -13.45 -3.49
C ASN A 49 1.96 -14.28 -4.77
N PHE A 50 1.89 -13.64 -5.93
CA PHE A 50 2.04 -14.30 -7.23
C PHE A 50 3.45 -14.89 -7.39
N ASP A 51 4.49 -14.11 -7.12
CA ASP A 51 5.89 -14.53 -7.20
C ASP A 51 6.29 -15.47 -6.03
N ASN A 52 5.37 -15.73 -5.10
CA ASN A 52 5.56 -16.59 -3.93
C ASN A 52 6.82 -16.22 -3.13
N LEU A 53 7.11 -14.92 -2.98
CA LEU A 53 8.28 -14.44 -2.24
C LEU A 53 8.16 -14.76 -0.75
N SER A 54 9.26 -15.19 -0.16
CA SER A 54 9.40 -15.22 1.30
C SER A 54 9.64 -13.80 1.86
N PRO A 55 9.47 -13.57 3.17
CA PRO A 55 9.82 -12.28 3.77
C PRO A 55 11.28 -11.86 3.53
N GLU A 56 12.21 -12.83 3.49
CA GLU A 56 13.63 -12.60 3.24
C GLU A 56 13.90 -12.20 1.78
N GLU A 57 13.19 -12.78 0.82
CA GLU A 57 13.28 -12.40 -0.59
C GLU A 57 12.66 -11.03 -0.84
N PHE A 58 11.56 -10.74 -0.18
CA PHE A 58 10.97 -9.41 -0.18
C PHE A 58 11.90 -8.37 0.43
N SER A 59 12.56 -8.69 1.56
CA SER A 59 13.58 -7.83 2.17
C SER A 59 14.69 -7.48 1.18
N ARG A 60 15.25 -8.49 0.50
CA ARG A 60 16.30 -8.27 -0.51
C ARG A 60 15.84 -7.37 -1.67
N ASN A 61 14.61 -7.57 -2.14
CA ASN A 61 14.03 -6.73 -3.19
C ASN A 61 13.94 -5.26 -2.75
N LEU A 62 13.57 -4.99 -1.50
CA LEU A 62 13.53 -3.63 -0.97
C LEU A 62 14.93 -3.06 -0.71
N GLU A 63 15.90 -3.88 -0.29
CA GLU A 63 17.29 -3.45 -0.06
C GLU A 63 18.00 -3.04 -1.36
N GLU A 64 17.75 -3.76 -2.46
CA GLU A 64 18.30 -3.46 -3.78
C GLU A 64 17.77 -2.13 -4.35
N ASN A 65 16.53 -1.80 -4.08
CA ASN A 65 15.91 -0.54 -4.50
C ASN A 65 14.97 -0.02 -3.41
N PRO A 66 15.51 0.67 -2.37
CA PRO A 66 14.71 1.13 -1.25
C PRO A 66 13.67 2.18 -1.68
N PRO A 67 12.37 1.97 -1.38
CA PRO A 67 11.36 2.98 -1.68
C PRO A 67 11.33 4.08 -0.62
N ASP A 68 10.83 5.26 -0.99
CA ASP A 68 10.43 6.30 -0.04
C ASP A 68 9.07 5.95 0.59
N VAL A 69 8.19 5.32 -0.21
CA VAL A 69 6.83 4.92 0.20
C VAL A 69 6.58 3.48 -0.19
N LEU A 70 6.13 2.66 0.75
CA LEU A 70 5.62 1.32 0.52
C LEU A 70 4.11 1.30 0.72
N GLY A 71 3.35 1.18 -0.37
CA GLY A 71 1.90 0.98 -0.36
C GLY A 71 1.56 -0.50 -0.31
N ILE A 72 0.88 -0.94 0.75
CA ILE A 72 0.55 -2.34 1.03
C ILE A 72 -0.95 -2.53 0.88
N SER A 73 -1.38 -3.25 -0.14
CA SER A 73 -2.80 -3.54 -0.36
C SER A 73 -3.16 -4.91 0.19
N VAL A 74 -4.06 -4.94 1.17
CA VAL A 74 -4.54 -6.16 1.82
C VAL A 74 -5.99 -6.40 1.44
N ILE A 75 -6.22 -7.44 0.65
CA ILE A 75 -7.51 -7.71 -0.01
C ILE A 75 -8.56 -8.23 0.96
N THR A 76 -8.16 -9.03 1.95
CA THR A 76 -9.09 -9.60 2.94
C THR A 76 -8.53 -9.47 4.35
N ASN A 77 -9.41 -9.52 5.35
CA ASN A 77 -9.02 -9.41 6.76
C ASN A 77 -8.13 -10.56 7.23
N GLU A 78 -8.24 -11.72 6.59
CA GLU A 78 -7.43 -12.90 6.89
C GLU A 78 -5.94 -12.64 6.64
N TYR A 79 -5.60 -11.74 5.71
CA TYR A 79 -4.21 -11.43 5.35
C TYR A 79 -3.65 -10.17 6.02
N SER A 80 -4.36 -9.64 7.01
CA SER A 80 -3.92 -8.43 7.73
C SER A 80 -2.52 -8.61 8.32
N GLN A 81 -2.21 -9.80 8.86
CA GLN A 81 -0.91 -10.09 9.44
C GLN A 81 0.21 -10.07 8.38
N SER A 82 -0.03 -10.60 7.19
CA SER A 82 0.95 -10.53 6.09
C SER A 82 1.26 -9.08 5.68
N GLY A 83 0.23 -8.20 5.71
CA GLY A 83 0.43 -6.77 5.49
C GLY A 83 1.26 -6.09 6.58
N ILE A 84 1.08 -6.50 7.83
CA ILE A 84 1.89 -6.01 8.96
C ILE A 84 3.34 -6.48 8.83
N ILE A 85 3.57 -7.76 8.48
CA ILE A 85 4.91 -8.29 8.23
C ILE A 85 5.62 -7.49 7.13
N ALA A 86 4.91 -7.12 6.06
CA ALA A 86 5.47 -6.27 5.00
C ALA A 86 5.95 -4.92 5.53
N ALA A 87 5.14 -4.28 6.39
CA ALA A 87 5.51 -3.01 7.02
C ALA A 87 6.72 -3.17 7.96
N GLU A 88 6.73 -4.22 8.79
CA GLU A 88 7.86 -4.54 9.67
C GLU A 88 9.17 -4.74 8.90
N VAL A 89 9.14 -5.49 7.79
CA VAL A 89 10.31 -5.70 6.92
C VAL A 89 10.82 -4.36 6.40
N ALA A 90 9.94 -3.51 5.87
CA ALA A 90 10.32 -2.20 5.37
C ALA A 90 10.96 -1.32 6.45
N LYS A 91 10.38 -1.30 7.66
CA LYS A 91 10.91 -0.51 8.79
C LYS A 91 12.24 -1.04 9.31
N LYS A 92 12.49 -2.35 9.26
CA LYS A 92 13.79 -2.94 9.62
C LYS A 92 14.90 -2.53 8.65
N ILE A 93 14.58 -2.44 7.37
CA ILE A 93 15.53 -2.00 6.33
C ILE A 93 15.84 -0.51 6.50
N ASN A 94 14.80 0.32 6.55
CA ASN A 94 14.95 1.75 6.72
C ASN A 94 13.71 2.33 7.43
N PRO A 95 13.85 2.79 8.69
CA PRO A 95 12.74 3.39 9.43
C PRO A 95 12.12 4.63 8.78
N LYS A 96 12.80 5.23 7.80
CA LYS A 96 12.29 6.40 7.07
C LYS A 96 11.30 6.03 5.97
N ILE A 97 11.29 4.78 5.49
CA ILE A 97 10.28 4.32 4.53
C ILE A 97 8.89 4.58 5.11
N LYS A 98 8.05 5.29 4.37
CA LYS A 98 6.66 5.53 4.76
C LYS A 98 5.81 4.35 4.35
N THR A 99 5.22 3.68 5.31
CA THR A 99 4.38 2.50 5.12
C THR A 99 2.92 2.90 5.12
N VAL A 100 2.19 2.49 4.09
CA VAL A 100 0.80 2.86 3.85
C VAL A 100 -0.02 1.58 3.68
N ALA A 101 -0.89 1.27 4.64
CA ALA A 101 -1.83 0.15 4.51
C ALA A 101 -3.11 0.58 3.80
N GLY A 102 -3.59 -0.23 2.88
CA GLY A 102 -4.82 -0.01 2.14
C GLY A 102 -5.52 -1.32 1.78
N GLY A 103 -6.53 -1.23 0.90
CA GLY A 103 -7.35 -2.36 0.46
C GLY A 103 -8.51 -2.67 1.41
N VAL A 104 -9.25 -3.73 1.09
CA VAL A 104 -10.50 -4.08 1.77
C VAL A 104 -10.32 -4.28 3.28
N SER A 105 -9.21 -4.87 3.71
CA SER A 105 -8.92 -5.08 5.12
C SER A 105 -8.74 -3.75 5.88
N ALA A 106 -8.07 -2.78 5.30
CA ALA A 106 -7.88 -1.46 5.92
C ALA A 106 -9.19 -0.68 6.06
N ILE A 107 -10.20 -1.00 5.23
CA ILE A 107 -11.54 -0.40 5.29
C ILE A 107 -12.40 -1.09 6.34
N SER A 108 -12.50 -2.43 6.26
CA SER A 108 -13.46 -3.21 7.05
C SER A 108 -12.94 -3.58 8.44
N TYR A 109 -11.61 -3.74 8.59
CA TYR A 109 -10.97 -4.11 9.85
C TYR A 109 -9.64 -3.36 10.06
N PRO A 110 -9.65 -2.03 10.23
CA PRO A 110 -8.45 -1.21 10.32
C PRO A 110 -7.64 -1.43 11.61
N LYS A 111 -8.23 -2.07 12.63
CA LYS A 111 -7.63 -2.19 13.97
C LYS A 111 -6.20 -2.74 13.97
N PRO A 112 -5.86 -3.85 13.28
CA PRO A 112 -4.49 -4.36 13.28
C PRO A 112 -3.46 -3.36 12.75
N PHE A 113 -3.83 -2.60 11.70
CA PHE A 113 -2.96 -1.57 11.11
C PHE A 113 -2.83 -0.34 12.02
N ILE A 114 -3.90 0.02 12.73
CA ILE A 114 -3.87 1.10 13.72
C ILE A 114 -2.96 0.75 14.89
N GLU A 115 -2.97 -0.49 15.36
CA GLU A 115 -2.18 -0.96 16.50
C GLU A 115 -0.71 -1.23 16.14
N SER A 116 -0.40 -1.56 14.89
CA SER A 116 0.99 -1.79 14.45
C SER A 116 1.83 -0.50 14.51
N SER A 117 3.02 -0.56 15.11
CA SER A 117 3.98 0.54 15.14
C SER A 117 4.61 0.82 13.78
N ASP A 118 4.58 -0.15 12.88
CA ASP A 118 5.29 -0.14 11.61
C ASP A 118 4.45 0.37 10.43
N VAL A 119 3.16 0.68 10.68
CA VAL A 119 2.26 1.31 9.70
C VAL A 119 2.14 2.79 10.02
N ASP A 120 2.57 3.67 9.10
CA ASP A 120 2.50 5.14 9.27
C ASP A 120 1.13 5.69 8.88
N PHE A 121 0.56 5.18 7.77
CA PHE A 121 -0.69 5.68 7.19
C PHE A 121 -1.63 4.54 6.85
N ILE A 122 -2.93 4.85 6.87
CA ILE A 122 -3.98 3.92 6.45
C ILE A 122 -4.87 4.64 5.45
N VAL A 123 -4.98 4.09 4.25
CA VAL A 123 -5.90 4.56 3.21
C VAL A 123 -7.21 3.81 3.34
N ARG A 124 -8.31 4.54 3.44
CA ARG A 124 -9.67 4.03 3.60
C ARG A 124 -10.57 4.48 2.46
N GLY A 125 -11.53 3.63 2.07
CA GLY A 125 -12.40 3.91 0.93
C GLY A 125 -11.71 3.63 -0.39
N GLU A 126 -12.12 4.35 -1.43
CA GLU A 126 -11.49 4.32 -2.74
C GLU A 126 -10.14 5.04 -2.65
N GLY A 127 -9.07 4.30 -2.91
CA GLY A 127 -7.71 4.72 -2.60
C GLY A 127 -7.09 5.67 -3.62
N GLU A 128 -7.66 5.78 -4.83
CA GLU A 128 -7.04 6.37 -6.00
C GLU A 128 -6.61 7.82 -5.75
N TYR A 129 -7.54 8.68 -5.38
CA TYR A 129 -7.24 10.08 -5.08
C TYR A 129 -6.54 10.24 -3.72
N ALA A 130 -6.99 9.50 -2.71
CA ALA A 130 -6.42 9.59 -1.37
C ALA A 130 -4.94 9.20 -1.34
N PHE A 131 -4.55 8.13 -2.04
CA PHE A 131 -3.16 7.70 -2.12
C PHE A 131 -2.31 8.67 -2.95
N ARG A 132 -2.84 9.14 -4.10
CA ARG A 132 -2.17 10.18 -4.91
C ARG A 132 -1.88 11.43 -4.08
N ASP A 133 -2.87 11.92 -3.37
CA ASP A 133 -2.74 13.15 -2.59
C ASP A 133 -1.82 12.96 -1.39
N LEU A 134 -1.79 11.75 -0.81
CA LEU A 134 -0.80 11.38 0.21
C LEU A 134 0.63 11.39 -0.37
N CYS A 135 0.86 10.81 -1.55
CA CYS A 135 2.16 10.85 -2.21
C CYS A 135 2.59 12.29 -2.52
N ASN A 136 1.67 13.14 -2.98
CA ASN A 136 1.93 14.56 -3.19
C ASN A 136 2.33 15.25 -1.88
N PHE A 137 1.62 15.04 -0.80
CA PHE A 137 1.97 15.56 0.52
C PHE A 137 3.36 15.11 0.97
N LEU A 138 3.66 13.82 0.87
CA LEU A 138 4.95 13.25 1.26
C LEU A 138 6.12 13.76 0.42
N SER A 139 5.87 14.12 -0.83
CA SER A 139 6.88 14.74 -1.73
C SER A 139 7.09 16.24 -1.47
N GLY A 140 6.31 16.83 -0.58
CA GLY A 140 6.32 18.27 -0.30
C GLY A 140 5.48 19.11 -1.26
N ASP A 141 4.60 18.48 -2.04
CA ASP A 141 3.75 19.13 -3.02
C ASP A 141 2.27 18.88 -2.69
N GLY A 142 1.72 19.68 -1.81
CA GLY A 142 0.33 19.62 -1.39
C GLY A 142 0.14 19.57 0.13
N ALA A 143 -1.11 19.64 0.54
CA ALA A 143 -1.54 19.51 1.93
C ALA A 143 -1.80 18.03 2.26
N PHE A 144 -1.84 17.69 3.54
CA PHE A 144 -2.29 16.37 3.99
C PHE A 144 -3.73 16.14 3.55
N PRO A 145 -4.06 14.95 3.01
CA PRO A 145 -5.40 14.63 2.53
C PRO A 145 -6.48 14.84 3.62
N GLU A 146 -7.50 15.60 3.30
CA GLU A 146 -8.62 15.85 4.24
C GLU A 146 -9.49 14.63 4.48
N LYS A 147 -9.52 13.69 3.52
CA LYS A 147 -10.36 12.50 3.51
C LYS A 147 -9.57 11.26 3.06
N GLY A 148 -10.05 10.10 3.44
CA GLY A 148 -9.54 8.81 2.98
C GLY A 148 -8.19 8.40 3.56
N VAL A 149 -7.51 9.24 4.37
CA VAL A 149 -6.23 8.91 4.96
C VAL A 149 -6.26 9.11 6.47
N LEU A 150 -5.80 8.11 7.20
CA LEU A 150 -5.47 8.21 8.62
C LEU A 150 -3.94 8.21 8.76
N SER A 151 -3.42 9.13 9.55
CA SER A 151 -2.02 9.18 9.96
C SER A 151 -1.88 8.74 11.41
N LYS A 152 -0.76 8.13 11.73
CA LYS A 152 -0.39 7.81 13.10
C LYS A 152 0.73 8.76 13.55
N GLY A 153 0.49 9.50 14.61
CA GLY A 153 1.47 10.38 15.21
C GLY A 153 1.29 10.45 16.72
N GLU A 154 2.39 10.40 17.48
CA GLU A 154 2.41 10.54 18.95
C GLU A 154 1.39 9.67 19.69
N GLY A 155 1.16 8.42 19.21
CA GLY A 155 0.19 7.49 19.80
C GLY A 155 -1.28 7.80 19.53
N LYS A 156 -1.56 8.76 18.63
CA LYS A 156 -2.93 9.12 18.23
C LYS A 156 -3.11 8.89 16.72
N VAL A 157 -4.35 8.53 16.36
CA VAL A 157 -4.76 8.48 14.96
C VAL A 157 -5.30 9.85 14.58
N ILE A 158 -4.70 10.45 13.55
CA ILE A 158 -5.08 11.77 13.03
C ILE A 158 -5.67 11.55 11.62
N GLY A 159 -6.75 12.22 11.33
CA GLY A 159 -7.44 12.15 10.04
C GLY A 159 -8.94 12.05 10.21
N SER A 160 -9.70 12.44 9.18
CA SER A 160 -11.15 12.58 9.33
C SER A 160 -11.90 11.25 9.32
N GLY A 161 -11.31 10.15 8.95
CA GLY A 161 -12.00 8.88 8.76
C GLY A 161 -13.13 8.92 7.70
N LYS A 162 -13.44 10.12 7.17
CA LYS A 162 -14.41 10.29 6.08
C LYS A 162 -13.82 9.71 4.81
N VAL A 163 -14.63 8.96 4.08
CA VAL A 163 -14.28 8.41 2.78
C VAL A 163 -15.12 9.13 1.72
N ASP A 164 -14.52 9.36 0.57
CA ASP A 164 -15.25 9.78 -0.63
C ASP A 164 -15.43 8.58 -1.55
N PHE A 165 -16.50 8.62 -2.32
CA PHE A 165 -16.70 7.73 -3.46
C PHE A 165 -16.36 8.48 -4.74
N ILE A 166 -15.78 7.78 -5.69
CA ILE A 166 -15.50 8.32 -7.02
C ILE A 166 -16.79 8.29 -7.82
N GLU A 167 -17.39 9.46 -8.00
CA GLU A 167 -18.68 9.58 -8.71
C GLU A 167 -18.57 9.28 -10.21
N ASP A 168 -17.42 9.54 -10.80
CA ASP A 168 -17.17 9.42 -12.23
C ASP A 168 -15.89 8.60 -12.46
N LEU A 169 -16.06 7.32 -12.71
CA LEU A 169 -14.96 6.39 -12.96
C LEU A 169 -14.24 6.63 -14.29
N ASP A 170 -14.88 7.30 -15.25
CA ASP A 170 -14.27 7.61 -16.55
C ASP A 170 -13.16 8.67 -16.43
N LYS A 171 -13.07 9.35 -15.30
CA LYS A 171 -11.97 10.27 -14.98
C LYS A 171 -10.70 9.58 -14.48
N LEU A 172 -10.78 8.31 -14.14
CA LEU A 172 -9.61 7.55 -13.74
C LEU A 172 -8.79 7.14 -14.97
N PRO A 173 -7.47 7.10 -14.87
CA PRO A 173 -6.63 6.57 -15.92
C PRO A 173 -6.86 5.06 -16.09
N LEU A 174 -6.45 4.52 -17.23
CA LEU A 174 -6.32 3.06 -17.36
C LEU A 174 -5.21 2.57 -16.42
N PRO A 175 -5.35 1.37 -15.83
CA PRO A 175 -4.30 0.82 -14.99
C PRO A 175 -2.94 0.73 -15.72
N ALA A 176 -1.87 0.95 -14.99
CA ALA A 176 -0.49 0.88 -15.49
C ALA A 176 -0.08 -0.58 -15.76
N TYR A 177 -0.68 -1.19 -16.78
CA TYR A 177 -0.46 -2.61 -17.13
C TYR A 177 0.99 -2.93 -17.45
N HIS A 178 1.77 -1.95 -17.91
CA HIS A 178 3.20 -2.09 -18.20
C HIS A 178 4.07 -2.32 -16.97
N LEU A 179 3.55 -2.06 -15.76
CA LEU A 179 4.22 -2.32 -14.49
C LEU A 179 3.89 -3.70 -13.91
N VAL A 180 3.01 -4.45 -14.54
CA VAL A 180 2.59 -5.79 -14.08
C VAL A 180 3.15 -6.84 -15.03
N ASP A 181 3.90 -7.79 -14.48
CA ASP A 181 4.43 -8.90 -15.26
C ASP A 181 3.31 -9.93 -15.53
N TYR A 182 2.89 -10.01 -16.78
CA TYR A 182 1.95 -11.03 -17.26
C TYR A 182 2.74 -12.25 -17.71
N LYS A 183 2.95 -13.20 -16.83
CA LYS A 183 3.51 -14.51 -17.22
C LYS A 183 2.43 -15.52 -17.51
#